data_ca11749362d694b01aafa28477a87419
#
_entry.id   ca11749362d694b01aafa28477a87419
#
_cell.length_a   1.000
_cell.length_b   1.000
_cell.length_c   1.000
_cell.angle_alpha   90.00
_cell.angle_beta   90.00
_cell.angle_gamma   90.00
#
_symmetry.space_group_name_H-M   'P 1'
#
loop_
_entity.id
_entity.type
_entity.pdbx_description
1 polymer ?
#
loop_
_entity_poly.entity_id
_entity_poly.type
_entity_poly.pdbx_seq_one_letter_code
_entity_poly.pdbx_strand_id
1 'polypeptide(L)'
;MKVTFILPAIGKKKGQPYIKTWQRLEPTTISTLKALTPPEVETEFFDDRNELIDYHTRTDLVAISVEVYTARRAYMIADRFRSRGIPVVMGGYHTTICPDEAAEHADAILIGNAEKVWPEILRDFQTGTPKKRYLGEPGFADIVPDRRIFDGKRYSRIGVVETGRGCFFDCEFCAITAFHSGRYHKKPVDYIVRDIQTAKAAGKHYFFFADDNFVAQPAHALEVLKAIAPLKIKWTGQGSLTMARNPELLKWLKESGCVVMLIGYESLDKNNLAQMNKSWNADLGEMDDLTETLHAAGLNIYATFVFGFDHDSPELFERTVAFALKHRFFFAAFNHLLPMPGTRLYDRLLREGKIIQDKWWLDPAYTYGQVTFKPNRISAPELTELCRRARKRFYTFPSIVRRSFALLQRSFDPTLYYYYWALNLKMQQEVDEKMGLPMGEGLDELPK
;
A
#
# COMPACT_ATOMS: atom_id res chain seq x y z
N MET A 1 20.92 -19.86 -15.01
CA MET A 1 20.22 -19.66 -13.72
C MET A 1 18.79 -19.25 -13.99
N LYS A 2 17.85 -19.82 -13.26
CA LYS A 2 16.45 -19.38 -13.25
C LYS A 2 16.07 -18.86 -11.87
N VAL A 3 15.41 -17.71 -11.81
CA VAL A 3 14.91 -17.08 -10.58
C VAL A 3 13.39 -17.06 -10.61
N THR A 4 12.78 -17.56 -9.56
CA THR A 4 11.33 -17.48 -9.34
C THR A 4 11.00 -16.41 -8.31
N PHE A 5 10.34 -15.34 -8.76
CA PHE A 5 9.79 -14.32 -7.88
C PHE A 5 8.47 -14.78 -7.30
N ILE A 6 8.23 -14.48 -6.02
CA ILE A 6 6.96 -14.80 -5.37
C ILE A 6 6.46 -13.57 -4.59
N LEU A 7 5.21 -13.23 -4.81
CA LEU A 7 4.48 -12.26 -4.01
C LEU A 7 3.43 -13.01 -3.18
N PRO A 8 3.65 -13.18 -1.86
CA PRO A 8 2.74 -13.92 -1.00
C PRO A 8 1.40 -13.21 -0.82
N ALA A 9 0.33 -13.97 -0.61
CA ALA A 9 -0.97 -13.46 -0.21
C ALA A 9 -1.14 -13.44 1.32
N ILE A 10 -2.12 -12.64 1.80
CA ILE A 10 -2.46 -12.61 3.23
C ILE A 10 -3.03 -13.96 3.67
N GLY A 11 -3.99 -14.49 2.93
CA GLY A 11 -4.72 -15.72 3.20
C GLY A 11 -6.01 -15.75 2.39
N LYS A 12 -6.72 -16.87 2.48
CA LYS A 12 -8.00 -17.08 1.78
C LYS A 12 -8.95 -17.90 2.67
N LYS A 13 -10.20 -17.49 2.77
CA LYS A 13 -11.22 -18.31 3.45
C LYS A 13 -11.43 -19.60 2.70
N LYS A 14 -11.56 -20.72 3.42
CA LYS A 14 -11.77 -22.05 2.84
C LYS A 14 -13.00 -22.06 1.91
N GLY A 15 -12.83 -22.64 0.73
CA GLY A 15 -13.91 -22.74 -0.27
C GLY A 15 -14.19 -21.44 -1.06
N GLN A 16 -13.51 -20.33 -0.78
CA GLN A 16 -13.66 -19.11 -1.58
C GLN A 16 -12.72 -19.11 -2.80
N PRO A 17 -13.14 -18.58 -3.95
CA PRO A 17 -12.26 -18.41 -5.10
C PRO A 17 -11.18 -17.34 -4.80
N TYR A 18 -10.10 -17.38 -5.57
CA TYR A 18 -9.17 -16.26 -5.60
C TYR A 18 -9.88 -14.97 -6.00
N ILE A 19 -9.47 -13.83 -5.42
CA ILE A 19 -10.01 -12.52 -5.78
C ILE A 19 -9.71 -12.27 -7.26
N LYS A 20 -10.70 -11.85 -8.04
CA LYS A 20 -10.56 -11.61 -9.47
C LYS A 20 -9.44 -10.58 -9.76
N THR A 21 -8.52 -10.98 -10.62
CA THR A 21 -7.25 -10.30 -10.86
C THR A 21 -7.35 -8.92 -11.53
N TRP A 22 -8.39 -8.66 -12.33
CA TRP A 22 -8.57 -7.39 -13.04
C TRP A 22 -8.64 -6.15 -12.12
N GLN A 23 -8.83 -6.36 -10.82
CA GLN A 23 -8.88 -5.30 -9.81
C GLN A 23 -7.54 -5.09 -9.09
N ARG A 24 -6.53 -5.91 -9.37
CA ARG A 24 -5.22 -5.81 -8.73
C ARG A 24 -4.26 -4.98 -9.57
N LEU A 25 -3.45 -4.19 -8.88
CA LEU A 25 -2.36 -3.46 -9.50
C LEU A 25 -1.14 -4.37 -9.69
N GLU A 26 -0.40 -4.13 -10.76
CA GLU A 26 0.90 -4.76 -11.00
C GLU A 26 1.87 -4.41 -9.88
N PRO A 27 2.54 -5.40 -9.26
CA PRO A 27 3.50 -5.14 -8.19
C PRO A 27 4.80 -4.54 -8.73
N THR A 28 5.07 -3.27 -8.43
CA THR A 28 6.26 -2.55 -8.91
C THR A 28 7.56 -3.20 -8.49
N THR A 29 7.64 -3.78 -7.30
CA THR A 29 8.81 -4.52 -6.81
C THR A 29 9.23 -5.62 -7.78
N ILE A 30 8.28 -6.40 -8.29
CA ILE A 30 8.57 -7.53 -9.19
C ILE A 30 9.07 -7.04 -10.56
N SER A 31 8.43 -6.03 -11.15
CA SER A 31 8.86 -5.46 -12.42
C SER A 31 10.21 -4.72 -12.31
N THR A 32 10.51 -4.14 -11.16
CA THR A 32 11.81 -3.54 -10.84
C THR A 32 12.90 -4.61 -10.74
N LEU A 33 12.67 -5.68 -9.95
CA LEU A 33 13.62 -6.79 -9.85
C LEU A 33 13.85 -7.46 -11.21
N LYS A 34 12.80 -7.64 -12.01
CA LYS A 34 12.96 -8.16 -13.38
C LYS A 34 13.84 -7.27 -14.24
N ALA A 35 13.65 -5.95 -14.19
CA ALA A 35 14.47 -5.01 -14.95
C ALA A 35 15.94 -4.97 -14.51
N LEU A 36 16.22 -5.28 -13.25
CA LEU A 36 17.57 -5.38 -12.68
C LEU A 36 18.22 -6.76 -12.89
N THR A 37 17.45 -7.74 -13.33
CA THR A 37 17.92 -9.10 -13.57
C THR A 37 18.56 -9.20 -14.95
N PRO A 38 19.82 -9.66 -15.07
CA PRO A 38 20.49 -9.80 -16.36
C PRO A 38 19.68 -10.68 -17.33
N PRO A 39 19.72 -10.37 -18.64
CA PRO A 39 18.89 -11.04 -19.64
C PRO A 39 19.16 -12.54 -19.80
N GLU A 40 20.35 -13.00 -19.43
CA GLU A 40 20.75 -14.42 -19.43
C GLU A 40 20.14 -15.20 -18.26
N VAL A 41 19.58 -14.53 -17.25
CA VAL A 41 18.87 -15.14 -16.12
C VAL A 41 17.40 -15.28 -16.46
N GLU A 42 16.95 -16.53 -16.59
CA GLU A 42 15.52 -16.82 -16.78
C GLU A 42 14.72 -16.38 -15.53
N THR A 43 13.54 -15.81 -15.73
CA THR A 43 12.68 -15.37 -14.63
C THR A 43 11.28 -15.89 -14.77
N GLU A 44 10.69 -16.25 -13.64
CA GLU A 44 9.30 -16.65 -13.49
C GLU A 44 8.68 -15.88 -12.31
N PHE A 45 7.36 -15.71 -12.31
CA PHE A 45 6.68 -15.01 -11.25
C PHE A 45 5.38 -15.71 -10.85
N PHE A 46 5.19 -15.95 -9.56
CA PHE A 46 3.93 -16.38 -8.96
C PHE A 46 3.35 -15.29 -8.08
N ASP A 47 2.12 -14.88 -8.40
CA ASP A 47 1.31 -14.03 -7.53
C ASP A 47 0.34 -14.91 -6.74
N ASP A 48 0.74 -15.27 -5.52
CA ASP A 48 -0.03 -16.12 -4.60
C ASP A 48 -1.43 -15.55 -4.26
N ARG A 49 -1.67 -14.27 -4.59
CA ARG A 49 -2.97 -13.63 -4.47
C ARG A 49 -3.95 -14.05 -5.58
N ASN A 50 -3.46 -14.61 -6.68
CA ASN A 50 -4.18 -14.82 -7.93
C ASN A 50 -4.11 -16.25 -8.44
N GLU A 51 -3.09 -17.01 -8.06
CA GLU A 51 -2.78 -18.32 -8.61
C GLU A 51 -2.13 -19.21 -7.55
N LEU A 52 -2.16 -20.52 -7.78
CA LEU A 52 -1.41 -21.47 -6.98
C LEU A 52 0.08 -21.36 -7.30
N ILE A 53 0.91 -21.47 -6.27
CA ILE A 53 2.37 -21.59 -6.46
C ILE A 53 2.67 -23.01 -6.87
N ASP A 54 3.35 -23.18 -8.01
CA ASP A 54 3.92 -24.48 -8.38
C ASP A 54 5.22 -24.70 -7.62
N TYR A 55 5.14 -25.44 -6.54
CA TYR A 55 6.32 -25.80 -5.74
C TYR A 55 7.25 -26.81 -6.45
N HIS A 56 6.81 -27.41 -7.56
CA HIS A 56 7.62 -28.33 -8.37
C HIS A 56 8.31 -27.64 -9.55
N THR A 57 8.08 -26.33 -9.73
CA THR A 57 8.79 -25.58 -10.77
C THR A 57 10.29 -25.76 -10.67
N ARG A 58 10.95 -25.89 -11.83
CA ARG A 58 12.42 -25.91 -11.88
C ARG A 58 12.93 -24.50 -11.71
N THR A 59 13.68 -24.26 -10.64
CA THR A 59 14.25 -22.94 -10.32
C THR A 59 15.54 -23.11 -9.52
N ASP A 60 16.47 -22.19 -9.69
CA ASP A 60 17.76 -22.20 -8.99
C ASP A 60 17.75 -21.26 -7.76
N LEU A 61 16.84 -20.30 -7.72
CA LEU A 61 16.67 -19.34 -6.62
C LEU A 61 15.23 -18.89 -6.54
N VAL A 62 14.67 -18.83 -5.35
CA VAL A 62 13.37 -18.19 -5.06
C VAL A 62 13.61 -16.87 -4.38
N ALA A 63 12.95 -15.80 -4.89
CA ALA A 63 12.98 -14.45 -4.30
C ALA A 63 11.58 -14.03 -3.84
N ILE A 64 11.42 -13.76 -2.55
CA ILE A 64 10.13 -13.47 -1.93
C ILE A 64 10.10 -12.02 -1.42
N SER A 65 9.09 -11.24 -1.84
CA SER A 65 8.83 -9.90 -1.30
C SER A 65 7.84 -9.99 -0.15
N VAL A 66 8.27 -9.65 1.06
CA VAL A 66 7.53 -9.89 2.31
C VAL A 66 6.98 -8.60 2.89
N GLU A 67 5.66 -8.54 3.05
CA GLU A 67 4.93 -7.53 3.80
C GLU A 67 4.53 -8.09 5.17
N VAL A 68 4.21 -7.23 6.15
CA VAL A 68 3.86 -7.69 7.51
C VAL A 68 2.70 -8.68 7.50
N TYR A 69 1.63 -8.37 6.79
CA TYR A 69 0.46 -9.26 6.69
C TYR A 69 0.73 -10.58 5.96
N THR A 70 1.81 -10.66 5.21
CA THR A 70 2.16 -11.85 4.42
C THR A 70 3.33 -12.63 4.99
N ALA A 71 3.91 -12.19 6.11
CA ALA A 71 5.12 -12.78 6.69
C ALA A 71 4.95 -14.27 6.99
N ARG A 72 3.89 -14.67 7.69
CA ARG A 72 3.61 -16.08 7.97
C ARG A 72 3.53 -16.92 6.69
N ARG A 73 2.84 -16.44 5.67
CA ARG A 73 2.73 -17.13 4.38
C ARG A 73 4.06 -17.19 3.65
N ALA A 74 4.85 -16.12 3.67
CA ALA A 74 6.17 -16.07 3.08
C ALA A 74 7.10 -17.12 3.69
N TYR A 75 7.07 -17.28 5.01
CA TYR A 75 7.88 -18.29 5.72
C TYR A 75 7.45 -19.71 5.35
N MET A 76 6.14 -19.99 5.30
CA MET A 76 5.63 -21.30 4.85
C MET A 76 6.09 -21.62 3.41
N ILE A 77 6.04 -20.65 2.51
CA ILE A 77 6.50 -20.80 1.13
C ILE A 77 8.01 -21.09 1.10
N ALA A 78 8.78 -20.30 1.82
CA ALA A 78 10.24 -20.43 1.87
C ALA A 78 10.69 -21.78 2.43
N ASP A 79 10.13 -22.20 3.56
CA ASP A 79 10.46 -23.47 4.19
C ASP A 79 10.17 -24.65 3.26
N ARG A 80 9.09 -24.55 2.46
CA ARG A 80 8.75 -25.58 1.48
C ARG A 80 9.74 -25.66 0.31
N PHE A 81 10.25 -24.53 -0.22
CA PHE A 81 11.30 -24.55 -1.24
C PHE A 81 12.63 -25.01 -0.66
N ARG A 82 13.01 -24.52 0.52
CA ARG A 82 14.25 -24.91 1.21
C ARG A 82 14.29 -26.40 1.55
N SER A 83 13.16 -26.99 1.97
CA SER A 83 13.08 -28.45 2.21
C SER A 83 13.35 -29.29 0.97
N ARG A 84 13.28 -28.69 -0.23
CA ARG A 84 13.63 -29.29 -1.52
C ARG A 84 15.05 -28.95 -1.98
N GLY A 85 15.83 -28.28 -1.14
CA GLY A 85 17.19 -27.84 -1.46
C GLY A 85 17.26 -26.62 -2.38
N ILE A 86 16.15 -25.90 -2.58
CA ILE A 86 16.11 -24.67 -3.39
C ILE A 86 16.36 -23.48 -2.48
N PRO A 87 17.42 -22.68 -2.72
CA PRO A 87 17.73 -21.53 -1.89
C PRO A 87 16.68 -20.43 -2.03
N VAL A 88 16.47 -19.69 -0.92
CA VAL A 88 15.49 -18.62 -0.83
C VAL A 88 16.17 -17.33 -0.38
N VAL A 89 15.91 -16.23 -1.09
CA VAL A 89 16.22 -14.87 -0.66
C VAL A 89 14.91 -14.12 -0.33
N MET A 90 14.87 -13.46 0.82
CA MET A 90 13.74 -12.61 1.22
C MET A 90 14.13 -11.14 1.24
N GLY A 91 13.22 -10.27 0.80
CA GLY A 91 13.31 -8.82 0.89
C GLY A 91 11.94 -8.20 1.15
N GLY A 92 11.86 -6.89 1.10
CA GLY A 92 10.61 -6.15 1.31
C GLY A 92 10.52 -5.52 2.71
N TYR A 93 9.36 -4.92 2.98
CA TYR A 93 9.15 -4.15 4.19
C TYR A 93 9.40 -4.97 5.47
N HIS A 94 8.74 -6.13 5.58
CA HIS A 94 8.83 -6.94 6.80
C HIS A 94 10.23 -7.46 7.05
N THR A 95 10.91 -7.94 6.02
CA THR A 95 12.31 -8.41 6.11
C THR A 95 13.25 -7.30 6.59
N THR A 96 12.99 -6.06 6.18
CA THR A 96 13.80 -4.89 6.60
C THR A 96 13.59 -4.55 8.06
N ILE A 97 12.36 -4.67 8.57
CA ILE A 97 12.01 -4.28 9.94
C ILE A 97 12.26 -5.43 10.95
N CYS A 98 12.05 -6.69 10.50
CA CYS A 98 12.22 -7.89 11.33
C CYS A 98 13.29 -8.82 10.71
N PRO A 99 14.56 -8.34 10.52
CA PRO A 99 15.55 -9.09 9.77
C PRO A 99 15.97 -10.41 10.43
N ASP A 100 16.05 -10.46 11.75
CA ASP A 100 16.44 -11.67 12.48
C ASP A 100 15.39 -12.78 12.32
N GLU A 101 14.10 -12.43 12.42
CA GLU A 101 12.99 -13.34 12.21
C GLU A 101 12.97 -13.89 10.75
N ALA A 102 13.10 -13.00 9.76
CA ALA A 102 13.13 -13.41 8.36
C ALA A 102 14.35 -14.30 8.02
N ALA A 103 15.49 -14.08 8.68
CA ALA A 103 16.71 -14.85 8.44
C ALA A 103 16.60 -16.33 8.90
N GLU A 104 15.68 -16.68 9.79
CA GLU A 104 15.41 -18.06 10.20
C GLU A 104 14.80 -18.88 9.04
N HIS A 105 14.04 -18.21 8.15
CA HIS A 105 13.31 -18.83 7.05
C HIS A 105 13.96 -18.63 5.67
N ALA A 106 15.11 -17.94 5.57
CA ALA A 106 15.78 -17.66 4.30
C ALA A 106 17.26 -18.04 4.32
N ASP A 107 17.80 -18.32 3.14
CA ASP A 107 19.24 -18.55 2.98
C ASP A 107 20.00 -17.24 2.92
N ALA A 108 19.34 -16.19 2.43
CA ALA A 108 19.80 -14.80 2.46
C ALA A 108 18.63 -13.83 2.66
N ILE A 109 18.91 -12.69 3.28
CA ILE A 109 17.93 -11.59 3.40
C ILE A 109 18.49 -10.31 2.81
N LEU A 110 17.59 -9.50 2.21
CA LEU A 110 17.87 -8.14 1.75
C LEU A 110 17.15 -7.14 2.66
N ILE A 111 17.92 -6.30 3.34
CA ILE A 111 17.46 -5.23 4.21
C ILE A 111 17.54 -3.92 3.43
N GLY A 112 16.43 -3.20 3.29
CA GLY A 112 16.36 -1.96 2.52
C GLY A 112 16.02 -2.16 1.04
N ASN A 113 16.55 -1.28 0.17
CA ASN A 113 16.19 -1.23 -1.25
C ASN A 113 17.04 -2.19 -2.11
N ALA A 114 16.43 -2.82 -3.09
CA ALA A 114 17.08 -3.85 -3.92
C ALA A 114 17.95 -3.30 -5.05
N GLU A 115 17.73 -2.08 -5.49
CA GLU A 115 18.18 -1.55 -6.78
C GLU A 115 19.68 -1.72 -7.05
N LYS A 116 20.52 -1.44 -6.04
CA LYS A 116 21.99 -1.55 -6.19
C LYS A 116 22.54 -2.91 -5.83
N VAL A 117 21.81 -3.69 -5.07
CA VAL A 117 22.27 -4.92 -4.41
C VAL A 117 21.78 -6.17 -5.13
N TRP A 118 20.66 -6.09 -5.85
CA TRP A 118 20.08 -7.26 -6.53
C TRP A 118 21.04 -7.95 -7.50
N PRO A 119 21.81 -7.25 -8.38
CA PRO A 119 22.79 -7.89 -9.24
C PRO A 119 23.92 -8.60 -8.47
N GLU A 120 24.30 -8.08 -7.30
CA GLU A 120 25.28 -8.72 -6.42
C GLU A 120 24.72 -10.03 -5.84
N ILE A 121 23.49 -10.01 -5.34
CA ILE A 121 22.80 -11.20 -4.83
C ILE A 121 22.79 -12.31 -5.89
N LEU A 122 22.39 -11.99 -7.11
CA LEU A 122 22.34 -12.97 -8.20
C LEU A 122 23.72 -13.58 -8.49
N ARG A 123 24.76 -12.76 -8.57
CA ARG A 123 26.12 -13.20 -8.81
C ARG A 123 26.61 -14.13 -7.69
N ASP A 124 26.39 -13.76 -6.45
CA ASP A 124 26.85 -14.53 -5.29
C ASP A 124 26.16 -15.90 -5.22
N PHE A 125 24.86 -15.99 -5.57
CA PHE A 125 24.17 -17.27 -5.70
C PHE A 125 24.69 -18.11 -6.89
N GLN A 126 25.01 -17.48 -8.02
CA GLN A 126 25.59 -18.16 -9.18
C GLN A 126 26.98 -18.76 -8.89
N THR A 127 27.77 -18.07 -8.07
CA THR A 127 29.11 -18.51 -7.68
C THR A 127 29.14 -19.44 -6.47
N GLY A 128 27.98 -19.67 -5.83
CA GLY A 128 27.86 -20.51 -4.64
C GLY A 128 28.37 -19.87 -3.35
N THR A 129 28.50 -18.55 -3.30
CA THR A 129 29.04 -17.80 -2.15
C THR A 129 28.08 -16.73 -1.62
N PRO A 130 26.79 -17.06 -1.42
CA PRO A 130 25.84 -16.04 -0.97
C PRO A 130 26.12 -15.57 0.46
N LYS A 131 25.97 -14.27 0.69
CA LYS A 131 25.98 -13.69 2.04
C LYS A 131 24.63 -13.97 2.72
N LYS A 132 24.65 -14.09 4.05
CA LYS A 132 23.41 -14.22 4.84
C LYS A 132 22.57 -12.94 4.85
N ARG A 133 23.22 -11.76 4.76
CA ARG A 133 22.56 -10.46 4.79
C ARG A 133 23.16 -9.53 3.75
N TYR A 134 22.30 -8.88 3.00
CA TYR A 134 22.62 -7.82 2.06
C TYR A 134 21.98 -6.53 2.52
N LEU A 135 22.70 -5.42 2.44
CA LEU A 135 22.23 -4.10 2.85
C LEU A 135 22.00 -3.24 1.60
N GLY A 136 20.76 -2.92 1.35
CA GLY A 136 20.35 -2.07 0.24
C GLY A 136 20.30 -0.60 0.63
N GLU A 137 20.94 0.24 -0.16
CA GLU A 137 20.92 1.70 0.03
C GLU A 137 19.62 2.31 -0.52
N PRO A 138 19.13 3.39 0.10
CA PRO A 138 18.01 4.15 -0.46
C PRO A 138 18.36 4.74 -1.83
N GLY A 139 17.34 4.83 -2.70
CA GLY A 139 17.48 5.47 -4.00
C GLY A 139 16.78 4.70 -5.11
N PHE A 140 17.01 5.16 -6.34
CA PHE A 140 16.43 4.58 -7.55
C PHE A 140 17.54 4.23 -8.54
N ALA A 141 17.38 3.13 -9.26
CA ALA A 141 18.22 2.80 -10.40
C ALA A 141 17.71 3.47 -11.69
N ASP A 142 18.62 3.70 -12.64
CA ASP A 142 18.26 4.15 -13.98
C ASP A 142 17.71 2.98 -14.83
N ILE A 143 16.49 2.61 -14.53
CA ILE A 143 15.77 1.52 -15.21
C ILE A 143 14.34 1.94 -15.53
N VAL A 144 13.76 1.28 -16.50
CA VAL A 144 12.31 1.21 -16.68
C VAL A 144 11.86 -0.15 -16.17
N PRO A 145 10.88 -0.23 -15.23
CA PRO A 145 10.38 -1.50 -14.74
C PRO A 145 9.92 -2.42 -15.86
N ASP A 146 10.40 -3.65 -15.88
CA ASP A 146 10.08 -4.63 -16.93
C ASP A 146 8.76 -5.34 -16.63
N ARG A 147 7.68 -4.80 -17.19
CA ARG A 147 6.32 -5.32 -16.99
C ARG A 147 6.00 -6.57 -17.80
N ARG A 148 6.89 -7.02 -18.70
CA ARG A 148 6.74 -8.29 -19.45
C ARG A 148 6.69 -9.51 -18.53
N ILE A 149 7.20 -9.40 -17.31
CA ILE A 149 7.05 -10.43 -16.27
C ILE A 149 5.58 -10.73 -15.92
N PHE A 150 4.67 -9.85 -16.28
CA PHE A 150 3.22 -10.00 -16.06
C PHE A 150 2.46 -10.49 -17.29
N ASP A 151 3.15 -10.79 -18.40
CA ASP A 151 2.50 -11.29 -19.61
C ASP A 151 1.75 -12.59 -19.32
N GLY A 152 0.53 -12.69 -19.84
CA GLY A 152 -0.38 -13.81 -19.54
C GLY A 152 -1.12 -13.71 -18.21
N LYS A 153 -0.77 -12.78 -17.33
CA LYS A 153 -1.45 -12.55 -16.04
C LYS A 153 -2.51 -11.43 -16.18
N ARG A 154 -3.56 -11.53 -15.37
CA ARG A 154 -4.70 -10.59 -15.45
C ARG A 154 -4.59 -9.53 -14.36
N TYR A 155 -4.01 -8.38 -14.70
CA TYR A 155 -3.98 -7.18 -13.84
C TYR A 155 -4.92 -6.08 -14.38
N SER A 156 -5.17 -5.07 -13.54
CA SER A 156 -5.87 -3.87 -13.98
C SER A 156 -5.08 -3.14 -15.08
N ARG A 157 -5.78 -2.37 -15.90
CA ARG A 157 -5.14 -1.54 -16.92
C ARG A 157 -4.55 -0.23 -16.37
N ILE A 158 -4.44 -0.12 -15.04
CA ILE A 158 -3.84 1.03 -14.36
C ILE A 158 -2.32 0.81 -14.31
N GLY A 159 -1.57 1.77 -14.83
CA GLY A 159 -0.11 1.80 -14.70
C GLY A 159 0.28 2.18 -13.27
N VAL A 160 1.26 1.51 -12.69
CA VAL A 160 1.80 1.88 -11.38
C VAL A 160 3.18 2.49 -11.57
N VAL A 161 3.39 3.67 -11.01
CA VAL A 161 4.64 4.43 -11.11
C VAL A 161 4.97 5.02 -9.73
N GLU A 162 6.25 5.07 -9.40
CA GLU A 162 6.76 5.78 -8.23
C GLU A 162 7.42 7.09 -8.67
N THR A 163 7.20 8.17 -7.91
CA THR A 163 7.89 9.46 -8.13
C THR A 163 8.83 9.80 -6.98
N GLY A 164 8.68 9.12 -5.85
CA GLY A 164 9.51 9.21 -4.67
C GLY A 164 9.13 8.17 -3.65
N ARG A 165 9.95 8.01 -2.62
CA ARG A 165 9.76 7.09 -1.50
C ARG A 165 10.00 7.79 -0.17
N GLY A 166 9.21 7.44 0.84
CA GLY A 166 9.33 7.98 2.17
C GLY A 166 8.51 9.25 2.40
N CYS A 167 8.61 9.78 3.60
CA CYS A 167 7.88 10.96 4.05
C CYS A 167 8.66 11.66 5.17
N PHE A 168 8.64 12.99 5.22
CA PHE A 168 9.29 13.76 6.29
C PHE A 168 8.51 13.77 7.60
N PHE A 169 7.21 13.47 7.52
CA PHE A 169 6.40 13.47 8.72
C PHE A 169 6.73 12.29 9.61
N ASP A 170 6.63 12.52 10.90
CA ASP A 170 7.05 11.59 11.94
C ASP A 170 5.83 11.06 12.71
N CYS A 171 4.83 10.53 11.98
CA CYS A 171 3.63 9.98 12.57
C CYS A 171 3.95 8.69 13.35
N GLU A 172 3.49 8.59 14.60
CA GLU A 172 3.83 7.49 15.52
C GLU A 172 3.49 6.09 14.98
N PHE A 173 2.36 5.98 14.27
CA PHE A 173 1.83 4.72 13.75
C PHE A 173 2.37 4.33 12.37
N CYS A 174 3.15 5.22 11.74
CA CYS A 174 3.43 5.09 10.32
C CYS A 174 4.58 4.12 10.04
N ALA A 175 4.28 3.05 9.31
CA ALA A 175 5.24 2.08 8.83
C ALA A 175 6.32 2.70 7.90
N ILE A 176 5.94 3.73 7.14
CA ILE A 176 6.85 4.43 6.22
C ILE A 176 7.93 5.20 6.99
N THR A 177 7.55 5.83 8.11
CA THR A 177 8.52 6.47 9.01
C THR A 177 9.52 5.46 9.55
N ALA A 178 9.05 4.27 9.96
CA ALA A 178 9.92 3.20 10.45
C ALA A 178 10.91 2.73 9.36
N PHE A 179 10.46 2.54 8.13
CA PHE A 179 11.28 2.05 7.02
C PHE A 179 12.27 3.09 6.49
N HIS A 180 11.84 4.33 6.28
CA HIS A 180 12.64 5.39 5.66
C HIS A 180 13.28 6.33 6.68
N SER A 181 13.08 6.12 7.99
CA SER A 181 13.64 6.95 9.08
C SER A 181 13.34 8.44 8.90
N GLY A 182 12.10 8.78 8.49
CA GLY A 182 11.67 10.16 8.27
C GLY A 182 12.35 10.84 7.08
N ARG A 183 12.90 10.10 6.12
CA ARG A 183 13.56 10.64 4.92
C ARG A 183 12.67 10.48 3.70
N TYR A 184 12.82 11.40 2.76
CA TYR A 184 12.20 11.33 1.43
C TYR A 184 13.28 11.21 0.35
N HIS A 185 13.11 10.27 -0.56
CA HIS A 185 14.01 10.00 -1.67
C HIS A 185 13.31 10.30 -2.98
N LYS A 186 13.80 11.32 -3.70
CA LYS A 186 13.29 11.73 -5.01
C LYS A 186 13.71 10.76 -6.09
N LYS A 187 12.77 10.38 -6.96
CA LYS A 187 13.11 9.74 -8.23
C LYS A 187 13.41 10.83 -9.28
N PRO A 188 14.46 10.72 -10.08
CA PRO A 188 14.71 11.66 -11.17
C PRO A 188 13.52 11.80 -12.11
N VAL A 189 13.20 13.04 -12.51
CA VAL A 189 11.99 13.34 -13.28
C VAL A 189 12.00 12.65 -14.66
N ASP A 190 13.14 12.57 -15.29
CA ASP A 190 13.34 11.88 -16.57
C ASP A 190 13.06 10.35 -16.46
N TYR A 191 13.41 9.72 -15.33
CA TYR A 191 13.07 8.31 -15.08
C TYR A 191 11.55 8.13 -14.95
N ILE A 192 10.86 9.06 -14.28
CA ILE A 192 9.40 9.04 -14.11
C ILE A 192 8.72 9.18 -15.46
N VAL A 193 9.12 10.17 -16.25
CA VAL A 193 8.56 10.45 -17.59
C VAL A 193 8.75 9.25 -18.51
N ARG A 194 9.94 8.65 -18.53
CA ARG A 194 10.25 7.47 -19.34
C ARG A 194 9.43 6.25 -18.94
N ASP A 195 9.24 6.03 -17.64
CA ASP A 195 8.40 4.94 -17.12
C ASP A 195 6.94 5.11 -17.56
N ILE A 196 6.38 6.33 -17.39
CA ILE A 196 5.01 6.64 -17.82
C ILE A 196 4.86 6.48 -19.33
N GLN A 197 5.79 6.97 -20.14
CA GLN A 197 5.76 6.85 -21.60
C GLN A 197 5.76 5.39 -22.06
N THR A 198 6.61 4.56 -21.44
CA THR A 198 6.70 3.13 -21.72
C THR A 198 5.39 2.41 -21.36
N ALA A 199 4.85 2.68 -20.15
CA ALA A 199 3.59 2.09 -19.75
C ALA A 199 2.42 2.58 -20.63
N LYS A 200 2.43 3.85 -21.07
CA LYS A 200 1.44 4.40 -21.99
C LYS A 200 1.50 3.74 -23.36
N ALA A 201 2.70 3.51 -23.90
CA ALA A 201 2.89 2.78 -25.14
C ALA A 201 2.34 1.33 -25.06
N ALA A 202 2.37 0.72 -23.85
CA ALA A 202 1.74 -0.57 -23.56
C ALA A 202 0.23 -0.47 -23.28
N GLY A 203 -0.42 0.67 -23.56
CA GLY A 203 -1.88 0.87 -23.46
C GLY A 203 -2.40 1.27 -22.09
N LYS A 204 -1.55 1.68 -21.15
CA LYS A 204 -1.98 2.25 -19.88
C LYS A 204 -2.29 3.74 -20.03
N HIS A 205 -3.48 4.16 -19.63
CA HIS A 205 -3.90 5.57 -19.71
C HIS A 205 -4.28 6.17 -18.35
N TYR A 206 -4.60 5.31 -17.40
CA TYR A 206 -4.79 5.64 -16.00
C TYR A 206 -3.59 5.16 -15.20
N PHE A 207 -3.15 5.98 -14.23
CA PHE A 207 -1.96 5.69 -13.42
C PHE A 207 -2.28 5.80 -11.93
N PHE A 208 -1.62 4.98 -11.14
CA PHE A 208 -1.53 5.13 -9.71
C PHE A 208 -0.08 5.49 -9.35
N PHE A 209 0.10 6.65 -8.74
CA PHE A 209 1.40 7.03 -8.19
C PHE A 209 1.50 6.42 -6.80
N ALA A 210 2.37 5.41 -6.68
CA ALA A 210 2.52 4.58 -5.50
C ALA A 210 3.45 5.20 -4.45
N ASP A 211 3.48 6.53 -4.40
CA ASP A 211 4.27 7.27 -3.43
C ASP A 211 3.62 7.22 -2.05
N ASP A 212 4.43 7.24 -0.99
CA ASP A 212 3.95 7.31 0.38
C ASP A 212 3.29 8.66 0.70
N ASN A 213 3.82 9.73 0.11
CA ASN A 213 3.26 11.08 0.14
C ASN A 213 3.83 11.89 -1.04
N PHE A 214 3.09 11.93 -2.13
CA PHE A 214 3.50 12.62 -3.37
C PHE A 214 3.90 14.09 -3.15
N VAL A 215 3.24 14.76 -2.21
CA VAL A 215 3.48 16.17 -1.91
C VAL A 215 4.43 16.40 -0.72
N ALA A 216 5.11 15.35 -0.25
CA ALA A 216 6.09 15.49 0.84
C ALA A 216 7.15 16.55 0.53
N GLN A 217 7.58 16.63 -0.73
CA GLN A 217 8.50 17.67 -1.19
C GLN A 217 7.84 18.50 -2.31
N PRO A 218 7.19 19.65 -2.00
CA PRO A 218 6.40 20.41 -2.96
C PRO A 218 7.15 20.85 -4.22
N ALA A 219 8.43 21.19 -4.11
CA ALA A 219 9.26 21.59 -5.25
C ALA A 219 9.41 20.42 -6.25
N HIS A 220 9.75 19.22 -5.75
CA HIS A 220 9.86 18.03 -6.59
C HIS A 220 8.49 17.63 -7.18
N ALA A 221 7.44 17.69 -6.39
CA ALA A 221 6.08 17.44 -6.89
C ALA A 221 5.72 18.38 -8.06
N LEU A 222 6.03 19.68 -7.96
CA LEU A 222 5.81 20.65 -9.04
C LEU A 222 6.64 20.32 -10.29
N GLU A 223 7.90 19.94 -10.15
CA GLU A 223 8.75 19.51 -11.26
C GLU A 223 8.12 18.31 -11.99
N VAL A 224 7.72 17.30 -11.25
CA VAL A 224 7.05 16.10 -11.80
C VAL A 224 5.75 16.47 -12.49
N LEU A 225 4.87 17.24 -11.84
CA LEU A 225 3.56 17.63 -12.41
C LEU A 225 3.70 18.40 -13.73
N LYS A 226 4.66 19.35 -13.78
CA LYS A 226 4.95 20.11 -14.99
C LYS A 226 5.47 19.19 -16.12
N ALA A 227 6.32 18.24 -15.80
CA ALA A 227 6.90 17.31 -16.78
C ALA A 227 5.88 16.30 -17.32
N ILE A 228 4.91 15.85 -16.50
CA ILE A 228 3.92 14.84 -16.94
C ILE A 228 2.66 15.46 -17.55
N ALA A 229 2.36 16.73 -17.35
CA ALA A 229 1.18 17.40 -17.91
C ALA A 229 1.07 17.23 -19.44
N PRO A 230 2.14 17.36 -20.26
CA PRO A 230 2.08 17.13 -21.71
C PRO A 230 1.73 15.68 -22.09
N LEU A 231 1.91 14.71 -21.18
CA LEU A 231 1.62 13.30 -21.44
C LEU A 231 0.11 12.99 -21.47
N LYS A 232 -0.73 13.92 -20.99
CA LYS A 232 -2.20 13.83 -21.00
C LYS A 232 -2.71 12.52 -20.40
N ILE A 233 -2.12 12.11 -19.29
CA ILE A 233 -2.56 10.95 -18.52
C ILE A 233 -3.64 11.33 -17.51
N LYS A 234 -4.36 10.33 -16.99
CA LYS A 234 -5.19 10.45 -15.78
C LYS A 234 -4.52 9.67 -14.67
N TRP A 235 -4.46 10.26 -13.48
CA TRP A 235 -3.77 9.59 -12.39
C TRP A 235 -4.39 9.86 -11.01
N THR A 236 -4.09 8.99 -10.09
CA THR A 236 -4.42 9.07 -8.68
C THR A 236 -3.17 8.77 -7.86
N GLY A 237 -3.08 9.31 -6.65
CA GLY A 237 -1.94 9.09 -5.77
C GLY A 237 -2.29 9.36 -4.32
N GLN A 238 -1.28 9.42 -3.47
CA GLN A 238 -1.40 9.70 -2.03
C GLN A 238 -0.72 11.02 -1.69
N GLY A 239 -1.34 11.81 -0.83
CA GLY A 239 -0.82 13.08 -0.39
C GLY A 239 -1.33 13.49 0.97
N SER A 240 -1.02 14.71 1.37
CA SER A 240 -1.43 15.28 2.66
C SER A 240 -2.27 16.55 2.48
N LEU A 241 -3.01 16.96 3.51
CA LEU A 241 -3.80 18.20 3.53
C LEU A 241 -2.96 19.46 3.29
N THR A 242 -1.62 19.39 3.45
CA THR A 242 -0.71 20.51 3.19
C THR A 242 -0.87 21.08 1.78
N MET A 243 -1.28 20.28 0.80
CA MET A 243 -1.48 20.72 -0.59
C MET A 243 -2.57 21.80 -0.70
N ALA A 244 -3.56 21.84 0.20
CA ALA A 244 -4.62 22.85 0.21
C ALA A 244 -4.10 24.28 0.45
N ARG A 245 -2.90 24.41 1.01
CA ARG A 245 -2.24 25.69 1.27
C ARG A 245 -1.28 26.14 0.15
N ASN A 246 -1.22 25.40 -0.96
CA ASN A 246 -0.35 25.71 -2.08
C ASN A 246 -1.14 25.83 -3.40
N PRO A 247 -1.57 27.03 -3.78
CA PRO A 247 -2.38 27.26 -4.99
C PRO A 247 -1.69 26.84 -6.29
N GLU A 248 -0.34 26.99 -6.39
CA GLU A 248 0.40 26.55 -7.57
C GLU A 248 0.36 25.02 -7.69
N LEU A 249 0.54 24.33 -6.58
CA LEU A 249 0.47 22.87 -6.55
C LEU A 249 -0.93 22.38 -6.95
N LEU A 250 -1.99 23.00 -6.43
CA LEU A 250 -3.38 22.66 -6.78
C LEU A 250 -3.64 22.85 -8.28
N LYS A 251 -3.17 23.95 -8.85
CA LYS A 251 -3.25 24.19 -10.28
C LYS A 251 -2.61 23.07 -11.09
N TRP A 252 -1.36 22.72 -10.77
CA TRP A 252 -0.62 21.72 -11.52
C TRP A 252 -1.10 20.29 -11.27
N LEU A 253 -1.66 19.97 -10.11
CA LEU A 253 -2.37 18.70 -9.88
C LEU A 253 -3.50 18.51 -10.88
N LYS A 254 -4.32 19.54 -11.07
CA LYS A 254 -5.40 19.53 -12.07
C LYS A 254 -4.87 19.42 -13.51
N GLU A 255 -3.91 20.25 -13.88
CA GLU A 255 -3.37 20.32 -15.25
C GLU A 255 -2.64 19.04 -15.65
N SER A 256 -1.98 18.35 -14.72
CA SER A 256 -1.31 17.07 -14.95
C SER A 256 -2.26 15.87 -15.04
N GLY A 257 -3.56 16.08 -14.75
CA GLY A 257 -4.60 15.07 -14.87
C GLY A 257 -4.85 14.25 -13.58
N CYS A 258 -4.52 14.80 -12.40
CA CYS A 258 -4.91 14.20 -11.12
C CYS A 258 -6.44 14.17 -11.00
N VAL A 259 -7.01 12.99 -10.76
CA VAL A 259 -8.47 12.81 -10.66
C VAL A 259 -8.94 12.46 -9.25
N VAL A 260 -8.14 11.73 -8.48
CA VAL A 260 -8.42 11.37 -7.08
C VAL A 260 -7.13 11.46 -6.28
N MET A 261 -7.19 12.05 -5.09
CA MET A 261 -6.08 12.06 -4.14
C MET A 261 -6.49 11.35 -2.86
N LEU A 262 -5.72 10.34 -2.45
CA LEU A 262 -5.83 9.74 -1.14
C LEU A 262 -5.19 10.68 -0.12
N ILE A 263 -5.93 11.04 0.92
CA ILE A 263 -5.50 11.98 1.94
C ILE A 263 -5.77 11.42 3.33
N GLY A 264 -4.72 11.38 4.15
CA GLY A 264 -4.82 11.01 5.55
C GLY A 264 -5.36 12.16 6.40
N TYR A 265 -6.65 12.14 6.71
CA TYR A 265 -7.29 13.00 7.71
C TYR A 265 -6.99 12.50 9.12
N GLU A 266 -6.99 11.21 9.31
CA GLU A 266 -6.77 10.38 10.48
C GLU A 266 -7.81 10.59 11.57
N SER A 267 -7.97 11.78 12.13
CA SER A 267 -8.96 12.06 13.16
C SER A 267 -9.50 13.47 13.05
N LEU A 268 -10.77 13.68 13.42
CA LEU A 268 -11.37 15.01 13.62
C LEU A 268 -11.15 15.57 15.03
N ASP A 269 -10.45 14.81 15.89
CA ASP A 269 -10.08 15.23 17.25
C ASP A 269 -8.62 15.69 17.29
N LYS A 270 -8.39 16.93 17.74
CA LYS A 270 -7.06 17.56 17.79
C LYS A 270 -6.11 16.84 18.78
N ASN A 271 -6.65 16.27 19.86
CA ASN A 271 -5.81 15.54 20.82
C ASN A 271 -5.34 14.21 20.24
N ASN A 272 -6.18 13.51 19.48
CA ASN A 272 -5.76 12.32 18.75
C ASN A 272 -4.69 12.66 17.70
N LEU A 273 -4.83 13.78 16.98
CA LEU A 273 -3.80 14.24 16.05
C LEU A 273 -2.47 14.55 16.77
N ALA A 274 -2.53 15.15 17.95
CA ALA A 274 -1.35 15.39 18.77
C ALA A 274 -0.72 14.08 19.25
N GLN A 275 -1.53 13.14 19.75
CA GLN A 275 -1.05 11.83 20.21
C GLN A 275 -0.33 11.05 19.10
N MET A 276 -0.83 11.11 17.86
CA MET A 276 -0.20 10.42 16.73
C MET A 276 0.99 11.17 16.10
N ASN A 277 1.42 12.28 16.73
CA ASN A 277 2.45 13.19 16.20
C ASN A 277 2.10 13.80 14.83
N LYS A 278 0.81 14.17 14.67
CA LYS A 278 0.26 14.77 13.45
C LYS A 278 -0.47 16.10 13.75
N SER A 279 -0.08 16.81 14.81
CA SER A 279 -0.65 18.11 15.21
C SER A 279 -0.58 19.16 14.08
N TRP A 280 0.47 19.09 13.24
CA TRP A 280 0.61 19.92 12.05
C TRP A 280 -0.60 19.87 11.12
N ASN A 281 -1.38 18.80 11.13
CA ASN A 281 -2.60 18.69 10.34
C ASN A 281 -3.71 19.62 10.89
N ALA A 282 -3.78 19.78 12.21
CA ALA A 282 -4.68 20.74 12.85
C ALA A 282 -4.23 22.21 12.68
N ASP A 283 -2.90 22.43 12.58
CA ASP A 283 -2.34 23.77 12.42
C ASP A 283 -2.56 24.35 11.01
N LEU A 284 -2.91 23.52 10.04
CA LEU A 284 -3.25 23.95 8.68
C LEU A 284 -4.56 24.78 8.62
N GLY A 285 -5.43 24.67 9.60
CA GLY A 285 -6.73 25.29 9.65
C GLY A 285 -7.87 24.28 9.80
N GLU A 286 -9.10 24.77 9.68
CA GLU A 286 -10.26 23.89 9.81
C GLU A 286 -10.35 22.89 8.64
N MET A 287 -10.59 21.63 8.96
CA MET A 287 -10.62 20.55 7.96
C MET A 287 -11.73 20.73 6.92
N ASP A 288 -12.84 21.36 7.30
CA ASP A 288 -13.92 21.71 6.37
C ASP A 288 -13.40 22.65 5.26
N ASP A 289 -12.71 23.74 5.62
CA ASP A 289 -12.21 24.75 4.67
C ASP A 289 -11.12 24.18 3.76
N LEU A 290 -10.21 23.39 4.31
CA LEU A 290 -9.18 22.70 3.55
C LEU A 290 -9.79 21.74 2.52
N THR A 291 -10.81 20.99 2.94
CA THR A 291 -11.50 20.04 2.07
C THR A 291 -12.26 20.76 0.95
N GLU A 292 -12.92 21.88 1.24
CA GLU A 292 -13.61 22.70 0.24
C GLU A 292 -12.61 23.31 -0.75
N THR A 293 -11.45 23.77 -0.29
CA THR A 293 -10.36 24.25 -1.16
C THR A 293 -9.90 23.17 -2.15
N LEU A 294 -9.70 21.95 -1.69
CA LEU A 294 -9.31 20.82 -2.55
C LEU A 294 -10.41 20.50 -3.57
N HIS A 295 -11.67 20.50 -3.14
CA HIS A 295 -12.82 20.28 -4.03
C HIS A 295 -12.99 21.39 -5.07
N ALA A 296 -12.80 22.66 -4.67
CA ALA A 296 -12.83 23.80 -5.58
C ALA A 296 -11.72 23.72 -6.65
N ALA A 297 -10.57 23.14 -6.32
CA ALA A 297 -9.51 22.84 -7.28
C ALA A 297 -9.86 21.67 -8.24
N GLY A 298 -11.02 21.03 -8.08
CA GLY A 298 -11.49 19.93 -8.92
C GLY A 298 -10.99 18.54 -8.50
N LEU A 299 -10.35 18.40 -7.34
CA LEU A 299 -9.86 17.12 -6.84
C LEU A 299 -10.98 16.32 -6.17
N ASN A 300 -11.07 15.04 -6.50
CA ASN A 300 -11.85 14.09 -5.71
C ASN A 300 -10.97 13.49 -4.63
N ILE A 301 -11.54 13.21 -3.47
CA ILE A 301 -10.81 12.80 -2.28
C ILE A 301 -11.16 11.37 -1.90
N TYR A 302 -10.12 10.55 -1.69
CA TYR A 302 -10.19 9.33 -0.92
C TYR A 302 -9.67 9.65 0.49
N ALA A 303 -10.58 9.83 1.45
CA ALA A 303 -10.23 10.17 2.83
C ALA A 303 -9.90 8.91 3.64
N THR A 304 -8.84 8.95 4.47
CA THR A 304 -8.56 7.89 5.43
C THR A 304 -8.66 8.41 6.85
N PHE A 305 -9.33 7.62 7.70
CA PHE A 305 -9.49 7.85 9.13
C PHE A 305 -9.01 6.65 9.91
N VAL A 306 -8.32 6.90 11.04
CA VAL A 306 -7.75 5.87 11.90
C VAL A 306 -8.25 6.05 13.32
N PHE A 307 -8.75 4.97 13.90
CA PHE A 307 -9.36 4.94 15.24
C PHE A 307 -8.62 3.97 16.16
N GLY A 308 -8.74 4.17 17.46
CA GLY A 308 -8.08 3.40 18.51
C GLY A 308 -7.14 4.24 19.36
N PHE A 309 -7.14 5.57 19.16
CA PHE A 309 -6.44 6.53 20.00
C PHE A 309 -7.21 6.82 21.29
N ASP A 310 -6.54 7.47 22.24
CA ASP A 310 -7.03 7.63 23.62
C ASP A 310 -8.24 8.54 23.76
N HIS A 311 -8.50 9.40 22.77
CA HIS A 311 -9.63 10.33 22.77
C HIS A 311 -10.79 9.88 21.88
N ASP A 312 -10.72 8.66 21.34
CA ASP A 312 -11.82 8.12 20.54
C ASP A 312 -13.05 7.81 21.41
N SER A 313 -14.21 8.07 20.83
CA SER A 313 -15.51 7.73 21.41
C SER A 313 -16.49 7.34 20.29
N PRO A 314 -17.58 6.62 20.58
CA PRO A 314 -18.62 6.32 19.58
C PRO A 314 -19.15 7.56 18.85
N GLU A 315 -19.26 8.70 19.55
CA GLU A 315 -19.70 9.97 18.96
C GLU A 315 -18.71 10.50 17.92
N LEU A 316 -17.41 10.28 18.13
CA LEU A 316 -16.39 10.69 17.15
C LEU A 316 -16.52 9.88 15.83
N PHE A 317 -16.87 8.59 15.90
CA PHE A 317 -17.18 7.80 14.70
C PHE A 317 -18.36 8.38 13.93
N GLU A 318 -19.47 8.71 14.63
CA GLU A 318 -20.64 9.30 14.03
C GLU A 318 -20.33 10.66 13.35
N ARG A 319 -19.58 11.52 14.04
CA ARG A 319 -19.11 12.81 13.49
C ARG A 319 -18.22 12.62 12.27
N THR A 320 -17.32 11.65 12.32
CA THR A 320 -16.39 11.38 11.20
C THR A 320 -17.14 10.85 9.97
N VAL A 321 -18.10 9.96 10.15
CA VAL A 321 -18.96 9.50 9.04
C VAL A 321 -19.81 10.65 8.49
N ALA A 322 -20.39 11.49 9.35
CA ALA A 322 -21.17 12.67 8.94
C ALA A 322 -20.31 13.65 8.13
N PHE A 323 -19.07 13.92 8.57
CA PHE A 323 -18.10 14.73 7.85
C PHE A 323 -17.79 14.16 6.45
N ALA A 324 -17.50 12.86 6.37
CA ALA A 324 -17.21 12.19 5.10
C ALA A 324 -18.40 12.25 4.12
N LEU A 325 -19.64 12.13 4.63
CA LEU A 325 -20.87 12.24 3.85
C LEU A 325 -21.17 13.69 3.43
N LYS A 326 -20.93 14.68 4.31
CA LYS A 326 -21.07 16.12 4.04
C LYS A 326 -20.21 16.52 2.86
N HIS A 327 -18.93 16.15 2.90
CA HIS A 327 -17.94 16.50 1.86
C HIS A 327 -18.02 15.61 0.63
N ARG A 328 -18.91 14.61 0.62
CA ARG A 328 -19.14 13.72 -0.53
C ARG A 328 -17.84 13.14 -1.08
N PHE A 329 -17.03 12.56 -0.20
CA PHE A 329 -15.78 11.95 -0.60
C PHE A 329 -15.98 10.84 -1.64
N PHE A 330 -15.03 10.72 -2.55
CA PHE A 330 -15.02 9.68 -3.58
C PHE A 330 -14.98 8.29 -2.94
N PHE A 331 -14.06 8.10 -1.98
CA PHE A 331 -13.98 6.98 -1.06
C PHE A 331 -13.72 7.48 0.36
N ALA A 332 -14.00 6.63 1.35
CA ALA A 332 -13.54 6.84 2.72
C ALA A 332 -13.17 5.50 3.37
N ALA A 333 -12.05 5.45 4.05
CA ALA A 333 -11.63 4.33 4.88
C ALA A 333 -11.74 4.70 6.35
N PHE A 334 -12.34 3.79 7.13
CA PHE A 334 -12.49 3.92 8.58
C PHE A 334 -11.77 2.71 9.19
N ASN A 335 -10.51 2.88 9.51
CA ASN A 335 -9.64 1.80 9.95
C ASN A 335 -9.34 1.93 11.45
N HIS A 336 -9.15 0.81 12.13
CA HIS A 336 -8.54 0.84 13.45
C HIS A 336 -7.01 0.92 13.32
N LEU A 337 -6.36 1.42 14.36
CA LEU A 337 -4.93 1.37 14.51
C LEU A 337 -4.43 -0.07 14.40
N LEU A 338 -3.31 -0.22 13.73
CA LEU A 338 -2.58 -1.47 13.68
C LEU A 338 -1.14 -1.20 14.11
N PRO A 339 -0.71 -1.74 15.25
CA PRO A 339 0.67 -1.64 15.69
C PRO A 339 1.57 -2.48 14.77
N MET A 340 2.17 -1.83 13.78
CA MET A 340 3.12 -2.47 12.88
C MET A 340 4.48 -2.60 13.57
N PRO A 341 5.22 -3.71 13.40
CA PRO A 341 6.56 -3.85 13.94
C PRO A 341 7.47 -2.72 13.47
N GLY A 342 8.37 -2.29 14.33
CA GLY A 342 9.32 -1.18 14.07
C GLY A 342 8.72 0.23 14.16
N THR A 343 7.42 0.38 14.38
CA THR A 343 6.80 1.69 14.62
C THR A 343 6.87 2.08 16.09
N ARG A 344 6.97 3.38 16.38
CA ARG A 344 6.93 3.88 17.76
C ARG A 344 5.63 3.52 18.48
N LEU A 345 4.53 3.42 17.74
CA LEU A 345 3.26 2.93 18.26
C LEU A 345 3.37 1.51 18.81
N TYR A 346 3.98 0.60 18.04
CA TYR A 346 4.18 -0.79 18.47
C TYR A 346 5.02 -0.84 19.74
N ASP A 347 6.16 -0.15 19.76
CA ASP A 347 7.08 -0.12 20.91
C ASP A 347 6.43 0.49 22.16
N ARG A 348 5.62 1.54 21.98
CA ARG A 348 4.88 2.16 23.08
C ARG A 348 3.85 1.18 23.67
N LEU A 349 3.00 0.61 22.83
CA LEU A 349 1.96 -0.31 23.26
C LEU A 349 2.54 -1.59 23.89
N LEU A 350 3.69 -2.05 23.40
CA LEU A 350 4.41 -3.19 23.98
C LEU A 350 4.90 -2.85 25.40
N ARG A 351 5.55 -1.70 25.59
CA ARG A 351 6.01 -1.22 26.92
C ARG A 351 4.86 -0.98 27.90
N GLU A 352 3.70 -0.55 27.41
CA GLU A 352 2.49 -0.34 28.21
C GLU A 352 1.74 -1.64 28.51
N GLY A 353 2.18 -2.79 28.01
CA GLY A 353 1.47 -4.07 28.17
C GLY A 353 0.09 -4.09 27.51
N LYS A 354 -0.10 -3.30 26.48
CA LYS A 354 -1.37 -3.17 25.75
C LYS A 354 -1.46 -4.01 24.50
N ILE A 355 -0.38 -4.61 24.00
CA ILE A 355 -0.44 -5.57 22.89
C ILE A 355 -1.18 -6.82 23.38
N ILE A 356 -2.22 -7.23 22.65
CA ILE A 356 -3.00 -8.44 22.95
C ILE A 356 -2.30 -9.67 22.39
N GLN A 357 -1.78 -9.55 21.17
CA GLN A 357 -1.08 -10.62 20.47
C GLN A 357 0.28 -10.07 20.03
N ASP A 358 1.32 -10.50 20.73
CA ASP A 358 2.69 -10.23 20.29
C ASP A 358 2.96 -10.98 18.99
N LYS A 359 3.69 -10.36 18.06
CA LYS A 359 3.92 -10.89 16.71
C LYS A 359 2.62 -11.38 16.03
N TRP A 360 1.56 -10.56 16.12
CA TRP A 360 0.24 -10.88 15.57
C TRP A 360 0.30 -11.36 14.12
N TRP A 361 1.33 -10.96 13.35
CA TRP A 361 1.54 -11.37 11.96
C TRP A 361 1.95 -12.83 11.78
N LEU A 362 2.39 -13.50 12.84
CA LEU A 362 2.72 -14.93 12.87
C LEU A 362 1.66 -15.77 13.56
N ASP A 363 0.79 -15.16 14.37
CA ASP A 363 -0.21 -15.87 15.16
C ASP A 363 -1.29 -16.50 14.27
N PRO A 364 -1.42 -17.85 14.26
CA PRO A 364 -2.46 -18.53 13.49
C PRO A 364 -3.89 -18.22 13.95
N ALA A 365 -4.06 -17.75 15.19
CA ALA A 365 -5.36 -17.34 15.73
C ALA A 365 -5.77 -15.93 15.29
N TYR A 366 -4.82 -15.11 14.83
CA TYR A 366 -5.12 -13.77 14.32
C TYR A 366 -5.79 -13.86 12.95
N THR A 367 -6.84 -13.08 12.78
CA THR A 367 -7.51 -12.92 11.48
C THR A 367 -7.51 -11.45 11.07
N TYR A 368 -7.44 -11.22 9.76
CA TYR A 368 -7.41 -9.87 9.20
C TYR A 368 -8.60 -9.03 9.69
N GLY A 369 -8.29 -7.83 10.17
CA GLY A 369 -9.27 -6.86 10.67
C GLY A 369 -9.57 -6.93 12.16
N GLN A 370 -8.93 -7.82 12.91
CA GLN A 370 -8.99 -7.82 14.36
C GLN A 370 -8.07 -6.75 14.96
N VAL A 371 -8.51 -6.13 16.05
CA VAL A 371 -7.69 -5.20 16.84
C VAL A 371 -6.72 -6.00 17.70
N THR A 372 -5.44 -5.71 17.59
CA THR A 372 -4.34 -6.46 18.23
C THR A 372 -3.81 -5.82 19.52
N PHE A 373 -4.49 -4.79 20.02
CA PHE A 373 -4.09 -4.06 21.22
C PHE A 373 -5.33 -3.72 22.09
N LYS A 374 -5.10 -3.27 23.30
CA LYS A 374 -6.14 -2.83 24.25
C LYS A 374 -6.30 -1.30 24.15
N PRO A 375 -7.34 -0.78 23.48
CA PRO A 375 -7.64 0.66 23.46
C PRO A 375 -8.05 1.13 24.88
N ASN A 376 -7.93 2.44 25.16
CA ASN A 376 -8.18 2.96 26.51
C ASN A 376 -9.67 3.12 26.83
N ARG A 377 -10.49 3.57 25.88
CA ARG A 377 -11.91 3.95 26.13
C ARG A 377 -12.92 3.01 25.48
N ILE A 378 -12.52 2.33 24.44
CA ILE A 378 -13.37 1.45 23.64
C ILE A 378 -12.74 0.06 23.69
N SER A 379 -13.52 -0.99 23.92
CA SER A 379 -12.96 -2.35 23.86
C SER A 379 -12.52 -2.74 22.45
N ALA A 380 -11.57 -3.66 22.31
CA ALA A 380 -11.07 -4.09 21.01
C ALA A 380 -12.18 -4.66 20.08
N PRO A 381 -13.13 -5.50 20.56
CA PRO A 381 -14.27 -5.93 19.76
C PRO A 381 -15.19 -4.78 19.36
N GLU A 382 -15.45 -3.83 20.26
CA GLU A 382 -16.28 -2.67 19.99
C GLU A 382 -15.65 -1.74 18.95
N LEU A 383 -14.34 -1.49 19.02
CA LEU A 383 -13.58 -0.73 18.03
C LEU A 383 -13.69 -1.35 16.65
N THR A 384 -13.55 -2.69 16.56
CA THR A 384 -13.72 -3.42 15.31
C THR A 384 -15.12 -3.22 14.73
N GLU A 385 -16.16 -3.32 15.58
CA GLU A 385 -17.55 -3.15 15.15
C GLU A 385 -17.89 -1.71 14.76
N LEU A 386 -17.38 -0.72 15.48
CA LEU A 386 -17.57 0.70 15.14
C LEU A 386 -16.94 1.03 13.77
N CYS A 387 -15.73 0.56 13.50
CA CYS A 387 -15.10 0.70 12.18
C CYS A 387 -15.94 0.03 11.07
N ARG A 388 -16.46 -1.18 11.33
CA ARG A 388 -17.34 -1.90 10.39
C ARG A 388 -18.63 -1.14 10.11
N ARG A 389 -19.30 -0.62 11.15
CA ARG A 389 -20.51 0.19 11.03
C ARG A 389 -20.26 1.49 10.27
N ALA A 390 -19.16 2.19 10.55
CA ALA A 390 -18.78 3.41 9.84
C ALA A 390 -18.64 3.16 8.34
N ARG A 391 -17.94 2.09 7.95
CA ARG A 391 -17.81 1.67 6.55
C ARG A 391 -19.17 1.36 5.94
N LYS A 392 -19.99 0.52 6.58
CA LYS A 392 -21.33 0.14 6.06
C LYS A 392 -22.21 1.38 5.86
N ARG A 393 -22.20 2.33 6.81
CA ARG A 393 -22.99 3.56 6.71
C ARG A 393 -22.54 4.45 5.55
N PHE A 394 -21.23 4.59 5.35
CA PHE A 394 -20.70 5.40 4.25
C PHE A 394 -20.99 4.79 2.87
N TYR A 395 -20.94 3.44 2.74
CA TYR A 395 -21.15 2.72 1.48
C TYR A 395 -22.57 2.24 1.26
N THR A 396 -23.60 2.80 1.94
CA THR A 396 -25.00 2.53 1.61
C THR A 396 -25.32 2.98 0.19
N PHE A 397 -26.22 2.27 -0.50
CA PHE A 397 -26.60 2.62 -1.88
C PHE A 397 -27.10 4.08 -2.02
N PRO A 398 -27.97 4.62 -1.14
CA PRO A 398 -28.35 6.04 -1.19
C PRO A 398 -27.15 7.00 -1.05
N SER A 399 -26.18 6.64 -0.20
CA SER A 399 -24.95 7.42 -0.06
C SER A 399 -24.12 7.42 -1.35
N ILE A 400 -23.95 6.26 -1.98
CA ILE A 400 -23.23 6.13 -3.26
C ILE A 400 -23.88 6.99 -4.33
N VAL A 401 -25.21 6.90 -4.48
CA VAL A 401 -25.98 7.73 -5.42
C VAL A 401 -25.75 9.23 -5.15
N ARG A 402 -25.96 9.68 -3.90
CA ARG A 402 -25.81 11.11 -3.55
C ARG A 402 -24.39 11.64 -3.83
N ARG A 403 -23.37 10.84 -3.57
CA ARG A 403 -21.96 11.21 -3.81
C ARG A 403 -21.61 11.22 -5.31
N SER A 404 -22.25 10.37 -6.13
CA SER A 404 -22.04 10.34 -7.56
C SER A 404 -22.39 11.67 -8.26
N PHE A 405 -23.40 12.39 -7.78
CA PHE A 405 -23.76 13.71 -8.31
C PHE A 405 -22.65 14.75 -8.08
N ALA A 406 -21.95 14.69 -6.96
CA ALA A 406 -20.82 15.60 -6.72
C ALA A 406 -19.67 15.37 -7.68
N LEU A 407 -19.42 14.11 -8.06
CA LEU A 407 -18.41 13.77 -9.05
C LEU A 407 -18.75 14.39 -10.43
N LEU A 408 -20.01 14.34 -10.84
CA LEU A 408 -20.46 14.96 -12.08
C LEU A 408 -20.26 16.50 -12.09
N GLN A 409 -20.42 17.14 -10.93
CA GLN A 409 -20.24 18.58 -10.79
C GLN A 409 -18.78 19.03 -10.77
N ARG A 410 -17.86 18.21 -10.22
CA ARG A 410 -16.44 18.57 -10.07
C ARG A 410 -15.63 18.34 -11.35
N SER A 411 -15.76 17.19 -11.95
CA SER A 411 -15.13 16.90 -13.25
C SER A 411 -15.80 15.68 -13.87
N PHE A 412 -16.50 15.88 -14.97
CA PHE A 412 -17.09 14.76 -15.68
C PHE A 412 -16.03 14.02 -16.52
N ASP A 413 -15.72 12.81 -16.09
CA ASP A 413 -14.92 11.84 -16.83
C ASP A 413 -15.69 10.52 -16.82
N PRO A 414 -16.18 10.02 -17.98
CA PRO A 414 -17.00 8.80 -18.05
C PRO A 414 -16.29 7.58 -17.46
N THR A 415 -14.97 7.49 -17.66
CA THR A 415 -14.18 6.35 -17.13
C THR A 415 -14.04 6.42 -15.63
N LEU A 416 -13.74 7.62 -15.09
CA LEU A 416 -13.70 7.82 -13.65
C LEU A 416 -15.06 7.56 -13.00
N TYR A 417 -16.16 7.98 -13.67
CA TYR A 417 -17.53 7.73 -13.21
C TYR A 417 -17.86 6.23 -13.18
N TYR A 418 -17.44 5.49 -14.21
CA TYR A 418 -17.55 4.02 -14.22
C TYR A 418 -16.77 3.40 -13.05
N TYR A 419 -15.50 3.79 -12.85
CA TYR A 419 -14.70 3.30 -11.71
C TYR A 419 -15.31 3.68 -10.36
N TYR A 420 -15.87 4.87 -10.23
CA TYR A 420 -16.58 5.27 -9.02
C TYR A 420 -17.68 4.25 -8.66
N TRP A 421 -18.57 3.95 -9.59
CA TRP A 421 -19.65 3.01 -9.35
C TRP A 421 -19.14 1.59 -9.09
N ALA A 422 -18.30 1.07 -9.95
CA ALA A 422 -17.76 -0.28 -9.85
C ALA A 422 -17.06 -0.51 -8.50
N LEU A 423 -16.22 0.44 -8.07
CA LEU A 423 -15.46 0.31 -6.83
C LEU A 423 -16.30 0.57 -5.58
N ASN A 424 -17.22 1.56 -5.58
CA ASN A 424 -18.06 1.82 -4.41
C ASN A 424 -19.04 0.66 -4.14
N LEU A 425 -19.64 0.07 -5.17
CA LEU A 425 -20.49 -1.12 -5.02
C LEU A 425 -19.68 -2.32 -4.52
N LYS A 426 -18.46 -2.47 -4.99
CA LYS A 426 -17.57 -3.51 -4.50
C LYS A 426 -17.18 -3.29 -3.04
N MET A 427 -16.82 -2.05 -2.65
CA MET A 427 -16.47 -1.71 -1.27
C MET A 427 -17.61 -2.01 -0.28
N GLN A 428 -18.86 -1.90 -0.71
CA GLN A 428 -20.01 -2.29 0.09
C GLN A 428 -19.98 -3.79 0.45
N GLN A 429 -19.57 -4.64 -0.51
CA GLN A 429 -19.46 -6.10 -0.31
C GLN A 429 -18.17 -6.47 0.43
N GLU A 430 -17.04 -5.83 0.11
CA GLU A 430 -15.73 -6.14 0.68
C GLU A 430 -15.64 -5.91 2.21
N VAL A 431 -16.51 -5.08 2.78
CA VAL A 431 -16.52 -4.84 4.23
C VAL A 431 -16.61 -6.14 5.02
N ASP A 432 -17.42 -7.09 4.56
CA ASP A 432 -17.60 -8.39 5.22
C ASP A 432 -16.69 -9.49 4.63
N GLU A 433 -16.27 -9.38 3.37
CA GLU A 433 -15.44 -10.39 2.70
C GLU A 433 -14.01 -10.45 3.26
N LYS A 434 -13.39 -9.29 3.48
CA LYS A 434 -12.00 -9.22 3.99
C LYS A 434 -11.87 -9.47 5.48
N MET A 435 -12.91 -9.17 6.26
CA MET A 435 -12.88 -9.42 7.71
C MET A 435 -12.80 -10.91 8.00
N GLY A 436 -11.87 -11.27 8.90
CA GLY A 436 -11.70 -12.67 9.31
C GLY A 436 -10.96 -13.54 8.30
N LEU A 437 -10.17 -12.97 7.36
CA LEU A 437 -9.23 -13.76 6.56
C LEU A 437 -8.18 -14.40 7.44
N PRO A 438 -7.97 -15.74 7.37
CA PRO A 438 -6.93 -16.40 8.12
C PRO A 438 -5.54 -16.02 7.56
N MET A 439 -4.58 -15.77 8.45
CA MET A 439 -3.24 -15.39 8.04
C MET A 439 -2.46 -16.62 7.52
N GLY A 440 -2.01 -16.53 6.27
CA GLY A 440 -1.16 -17.56 5.63
C GLY A 440 -1.88 -18.84 5.18
N GLU A 441 -3.18 -18.98 5.41
CA GLU A 441 -3.92 -20.23 5.19
C GLU A 441 -4.89 -20.20 4.00
N GLY A 442 -5.36 -21.37 3.58
CA GLY A 442 -6.39 -21.54 2.55
C GLY A 442 -5.93 -21.33 1.11
N LEU A 443 -4.62 -21.14 0.88
CA LEU A 443 -4.05 -20.75 -0.42
C LEU A 443 -3.53 -21.94 -1.24
N ASP A 444 -3.27 -23.08 -0.62
CA ASP A 444 -2.74 -24.28 -1.29
C ASP A 444 -3.83 -25.23 -1.82
N GLU A 445 -5.09 -24.85 -1.67
CA GLU A 445 -6.23 -25.63 -2.15
C GLU A 445 -6.77 -25.06 -3.47
N LEU A 446 -6.94 -25.93 -4.48
CA LEU A 446 -7.70 -25.56 -5.67
C LEU A 446 -9.12 -25.15 -5.27
N PRO A 447 -9.71 -24.11 -5.86
CA PRO A 447 -11.13 -23.85 -5.71
C PRO A 447 -11.90 -25.07 -6.23
N LYS A 448 -12.81 -25.57 -5.41
CA LYS A 448 -13.73 -26.63 -5.81
C LYS A 448 -14.69 -26.13 -6.87
#